data_a968c406c5f76b2753ce43a0ae1a3ccf
#
_entry.id   a968c406c5f76b2753ce43a0ae1a3ccf
#
_cell.length_a   1.000
_cell.length_b   1.000
_cell.length_c   1.000
_cell.angle_alpha   90.00
_cell.angle_beta   90.00
_cell.angle_gamma   90.00
#
_symmetry.space_group_name_H-M   'P 1'
#
loop_
_entity.id
_entity.type
_entity.pdbx_description
1 polymer ?
#
loop_
_entity_poly.entity_id
_entity_poly.type
_entity_poly.pdbx_seq_one_letter_code
_entity_poly.pdbx_strand_id
1 'polypeptide(L)'
;MKAFKIFILCALCSFVAHAQKQYQLASPDGKLKTTITAGKQLTYDITFDGQQVLEASPLAMILDNGEVWGENDKPSKASRKSVHEKIAAPFYRAAELANIYNELTLQFK
;
A
#
# COMPACT_ATOMS: atom_id res chain seq x y z
N MET A 1 -27.25 -21.98 34.02
CA MET A 1 -28.07 -21.11 33.16
C MET A 1 -27.65 -19.64 33.18
N LYS A 2 -27.15 -19.12 34.28
CA LYS A 2 -26.64 -17.73 34.34
C LYS A 2 -25.32 -17.52 33.53
N ALA A 3 -24.48 -18.54 33.41
CA ALA A 3 -23.23 -18.48 32.61
C ALA A 3 -23.46 -18.41 31.09
N PHE A 4 -24.56 -18.93 30.60
CA PHE A 4 -24.91 -18.90 29.18
C PHE A 4 -25.29 -17.50 28.68
N LYS A 5 -25.93 -16.70 29.55
CA LYS A 5 -26.27 -15.30 29.22
C LYS A 5 -25.06 -14.37 29.16
N ILE A 6 -24.06 -14.65 29.99
CA ILE A 6 -22.81 -13.86 30.01
C ILE A 6 -21.95 -14.16 28.74
N PHE A 7 -22.00 -15.40 28.25
CA PHE A 7 -21.27 -15.78 27.06
C PHE A 7 -21.81 -15.13 25.77
N ILE A 8 -23.12 -14.94 25.72
CA ILE A 8 -23.77 -14.25 24.57
C ILE A 8 -23.44 -12.75 24.57
N LEU A 9 -23.28 -12.14 25.72
CA LEU A 9 -22.98 -10.70 25.82
C LEU A 9 -21.53 -10.39 25.37
N CYS A 10 -20.58 -11.31 25.62
CA CYS A 10 -19.20 -11.17 25.15
C CYS A 10 -19.06 -11.35 23.62
N ALA A 11 -19.94 -12.10 22.98
CA ALA A 11 -19.91 -12.33 21.53
C ALA A 11 -20.35 -11.10 20.70
N LEU A 12 -21.05 -10.16 21.31
CA LEU A 12 -21.53 -8.95 20.63
C LEU A 12 -20.52 -7.78 20.62
N CYS A 13 -19.41 -7.87 21.37
CA CYS A 13 -18.41 -6.82 21.43
C CYS A 13 -17.31 -6.90 20.35
N SER A 14 -17.37 -7.87 19.43
CA SER A 14 -16.27 -8.19 18.53
C SER A 14 -16.36 -7.58 17.13
N PHE A 15 -17.27 -6.66 16.85
CA PHE A 15 -17.49 -6.16 15.48
C PHE A 15 -17.25 -4.65 15.30
N VAL A 16 -16.11 -4.16 15.78
CA VAL A 16 -15.61 -2.88 15.26
C VAL A 16 -14.24 -3.14 14.60
N ALA A 17 -14.22 -4.05 13.64
CA ALA A 17 -13.11 -4.14 12.73
C ALA A 17 -13.21 -2.97 11.74
N HIS A 18 -12.51 -1.90 11.99
CA HIS A 18 -12.26 -0.89 10.97
C HIS A 18 -11.45 -1.60 9.88
N ALA A 19 -12.11 -1.97 8.80
CA ALA A 19 -11.51 -2.65 7.68
C ALA A 19 -10.59 -1.68 6.92
N GLN A 20 -9.34 -1.56 7.37
CA GLN A 20 -8.28 -0.92 6.60
C GLN A 20 -7.91 -1.85 5.44
N LYS A 21 -7.86 -1.30 4.23
CA LYS A 21 -7.35 -2.03 3.07
C LYS A 21 -5.85 -1.82 2.95
N GLN A 22 -5.15 -2.93 2.78
CA GLN A 22 -3.71 -2.94 2.56
C GLN A 22 -3.39 -3.44 1.16
N TYR A 23 -2.42 -2.80 0.54
CA TYR A 23 -1.89 -3.15 -0.77
C TYR A 23 -0.39 -3.30 -0.65
N GLN A 24 0.14 -4.43 -1.08
CA GLN A 24 1.58 -4.69 -1.05
C GLN A 24 2.16 -4.64 -2.47
N LEU A 25 3.34 -4.06 -2.57
CA LEU A 25 4.15 -4.05 -3.77
C LEU A 25 5.56 -4.51 -3.41
N ALA A 26 6.09 -5.45 -4.17
CA ALA A 26 7.45 -5.95 -4.00
C ALA A 26 8.29 -5.64 -5.24
N SER A 27 9.59 -5.39 -5.03
CA SER A 27 10.56 -5.35 -6.12
C SER A 27 10.67 -6.72 -6.80
N PRO A 28 11.15 -6.80 -8.06
CA PRO A 28 11.29 -8.07 -8.78
C PRO A 28 12.10 -9.13 -8.04
N ASP A 29 13.12 -8.73 -7.28
CA ASP A 29 13.92 -9.63 -6.45
C ASP A 29 13.26 -9.95 -5.08
N GLY A 30 12.13 -9.33 -4.77
CA GLY A 30 11.38 -9.52 -3.53
C GLY A 30 11.99 -8.92 -2.27
N LYS A 31 13.14 -8.28 -2.36
CA LYS A 31 13.84 -7.72 -1.20
C LYS A 31 13.24 -6.42 -0.69
N LEU A 32 12.83 -5.56 -1.59
CA LEU A 32 12.16 -4.31 -1.26
C LEU A 32 10.65 -4.51 -1.30
N LYS A 33 9.98 -4.21 -0.20
CA LYS A 33 8.52 -4.30 -0.10
C LYS A 33 7.96 -3.01 0.46
N THR A 34 6.88 -2.57 -0.11
CA THR A 34 6.09 -1.46 0.43
C THR A 34 4.66 -1.90 0.67
N THR A 35 4.09 -1.47 1.79
CA THR A 35 2.69 -1.68 2.11
C THR A 35 2.00 -0.33 2.16
N ILE A 36 0.95 -0.18 1.37
CA ILE A 36 0.11 1.00 1.36
C ILE A 36 -1.16 0.67 2.11
N THR A 37 -1.46 1.41 3.15
CA THR A 37 -2.65 1.23 3.97
C THR A 37 -3.62 2.39 3.71
N ALA A 38 -4.79 2.05 3.17
CA ALA A 38 -5.87 2.99 2.94
C ALA A 38 -6.90 2.88 4.07
N GLY A 39 -7.10 3.95 4.78
CA GLY A 39 -8.02 4.04 5.90
C GLY A 39 -8.36 5.48 6.19
N LYS A 40 -8.45 5.84 7.47
CA LYS A 40 -8.64 7.23 7.89
C LYS A 40 -7.55 8.15 7.33
N GLN A 41 -6.35 7.64 7.23
CA GLN A 41 -5.21 8.29 6.62
C GLN A 41 -4.53 7.29 5.66
N LEU A 42 -4.12 7.76 4.49
CA LEU A 42 -3.31 6.98 3.58
C LEU A 42 -1.88 6.98 4.09
N THR A 43 -1.35 5.78 4.34
CA THR A 43 0.02 5.61 4.83
C THR A 43 0.78 4.58 3.99
N TYR A 44 2.09 4.65 4.01
CA TYR A 44 2.95 3.65 3.40
C TYR A 44 4.14 3.35 4.31
N ASP A 45 4.65 2.15 4.23
CA ASP A 45 5.88 1.71 4.85
C ASP A 45 6.80 1.04 3.85
N ILE A 46 8.05 0.88 4.20
CA ILE A 46 9.05 0.22 3.35
C ILE A 46 9.88 -0.72 4.21
N THR A 47 10.01 -1.96 3.75
CA THR A 47 10.94 -2.94 4.30
C THR A 47 11.96 -3.36 3.25
N PHE A 48 13.18 -3.60 3.66
CA PHE A 48 14.24 -4.14 2.84
C PHE A 48 14.83 -5.38 3.51
N ASP A 49 14.81 -6.49 2.79
CA ASP A 49 15.32 -7.80 3.26
C ASP A 49 14.76 -8.18 4.65
N GLY A 50 13.46 -7.91 4.87
CA GLY A 50 12.74 -8.16 6.11
C GLY A 50 12.95 -7.13 7.21
N GLN A 51 13.80 -6.13 7.00
CA GLN A 51 14.04 -5.06 7.98
C GLN A 51 13.24 -3.80 7.63
N GLN A 52 12.63 -3.19 8.64
CA GLN A 52 11.93 -1.93 8.48
C GLN A 52 12.92 -0.80 8.16
N VAL A 53 12.75 -0.18 7.00
CA VAL A 53 13.55 0.98 6.55
C VAL A 53 12.78 2.27 6.78
N LEU A 54 11.49 2.26 6.54
CA LEU A 54 10.59 3.37 6.77
C LEU A 54 9.34 2.86 7.47
N GLU A 55 9.05 3.43 8.64
CA GLU A 55 7.80 3.16 9.35
C GLU A 55 6.61 3.81 8.63
N ALA A 56 5.41 3.39 8.98
CA ALA A 56 4.19 3.91 8.40
C ALA A 56 4.16 5.43 8.40
N SER A 57 4.22 6.02 7.24
CA SER A 57 4.31 7.46 7.01
C SER A 57 3.09 7.94 6.22
N PRO A 58 2.53 9.10 6.55
CA PRO A 58 1.39 9.63 5.82
C PRO A 58 1.77 9.99 4.39
N LEU A 59 0.86 9.71 3.47
CA LEU A 59 0.93 10.11 2.08
C LEU A 59 -0.26 11.03 1.80
N ALA A 60 -0.01 12.33 1.78
CA ALA A 60 -1.05 13.33 1.63
C ALA A 60 -0.58 14.48 0.75
N MET A 61 -1.52 15.14 0.08
CA MET A 61 -1.32 16.37 -0.65
C MET A 61 -2.30 17.41 -0.12
N ILE A 62 -1.78 18.55 0.30
CA ILE A 62 -2.57 19.68 0.78
C ILE A 62 -2.58 20.74 -0.33
N LEU A 63 -3.78 21.07 -0.78
CA LEU A 63 -3.98 22.08 -1.81
C LEU A 63 -4.10 23.48 -1.18
N ASP A 64 -3.89 24.51 -1.97
CA ASP A 64 -3.95 25.90 -1.56
C ASP A 64 -5.34 26.34 -1.07
N ASN A 65 -6.39 25.68 -1.53
CA ASN A 65 -7.76 25.88 -1.09
C ASN A 65 -8.09 25.19 0.26
N GLY A 66 -7.12 24.51 0.89
CA GLY A 66 -7.29 23.75 2.13
C GLY A 66 -7.80 22.34 1.97
N GLU A 67 -8.05 21.86 0.75
CA GLU A 67 -8.43 20.49 0.46
C GLU A 67 -7.24 19.56 0.71
N VAL A 68 -7.49 18.41 1.37
CA VAL A 68 -6.47 17.42 1.67
C VAL A 68 -6.80 16.12 0.95
N TRP A 69 -5.90 15.67 0.10
CA TRP A 69 -5.95 14.35 -0.50
C TRP A 69 -5.10 13.37 0.29
N GLY A 70 -5.60 12.17 0.52
CA GLY A 70 -4.95 11.15 1.33
C GLY A 70 -5.59 10.93 2.70
N GLU A 71 -6.68 11.64 3.00
CA GLU A 71 -7.50 11.43 4.19
C GLU A 71 -8.87 10.87 3.82
N ASN A 72 -9.26 9.78 4.50
CA ASN A 72 -10.53 9.09 4.29
C ASN A 72 -10.78 8.63 2.84
N ASP A 73 -9.73 8.57 2.03
CA ASP A 73 -9.79 8.14 0.65
C ASP A 73 -9.72 6.62 0.56
N LYS A 74 -10.58 6.06 -0.27
CA LYS A 74 -10.59 4.62 -0.56
C LYS A 74 -10.32 4.40 -2.04
N PRO A 75 -9.34 3.55 -2.38
CA PRO A 75 -9.13 3.18 -3.78
C PRO A 75 -10.38 2.52 -4.35
N SER A 76 -10.82 3.00 -5.49
CA SER A 76 -11.93 2.41 -6.24
C SER A 76 -11.45 1.25 -7.12
N LYS A 77 -10.19 1.27 -7.53
CA LYS A 77 -9.57 0.25 -8.37
C LYS A 77 -8.09 0.12 -8.04
N ALA A 78 -7.61 -1.11 -8.03
CA ALA A 78 -6.19 -1.43 -7.94
C ALA A 78 -5.79 -2.26 -9.15
N SER A 79 -4.69 -1.91 -9.80
CA SER A 79 -4.12 -2.67 -10.91
C SER A 79 -2.64 -2.87 -10.73
N ARG A 80 -2.14 -4.01 -11.20
CA ARG A 80 -0.74 -4.40 -11.09
C ARG A 80 -0.17 -4.69 -12.46
N LYS A 81 1.09 -4.31 -12.65
CA LYS A 81 1.84 -4.55 -13.87
C LYS A 81 3.26 -4.94 -13.51
N SER A 82 3.81 -5.91 -14.24
CA SER A 82 5.24 -6.24 -14.18
C SER A 82 5.85 -5.95 -15.54
N VAL A 83 6.96 -5.26 -15.54
CA VAL A 83 7.70 -4.88 -16.74
C VAL A 83 9.07 -5.54 -16.70
N HIS A 84 9.41 -6.18 -17.79
CA HIS A 84 10.71 -6.81 -18.02
C HIS A 84 11.11 -6.61 -19.46
N GLU A 85 11.80 -5.53 -19.73
CA GLU A 85 12.19 -5.13 -21.09
C GLU A 85 13.63 -4.63 -21.14
N LYS A 86 14.17 -4.59 -22.35
CA LYS A 86 15.46 -3.97 -22.63
C LYS A 86 15.24 -2.70 -23.41
N ILE A 87 15.90 -1.63 -22.99
CA ILE A 87 15.83 -0.32 -23.63
C ILE A 87 17.14 -0.10 -24.36
N ALA A 88 17.05 0.22 -25.65
CA ALA A 88 18.21 0.61 -26.43
C ALA A 88 18.76 1.95 -25.93
N ALA A 89 20.05 2.01 -25.62
CA ALA A 89 20.71 3.20 -25.10
C ALA A 89 21.98 3.53 -25.90
N PRO A 90 21.85 3.97 -27.16
CA PRO A 90 22.99 4.10 -28.11
C PRO A 90 24.04 5.12 -27.68
N PHE A 91 23.71 6.03 -26.76
CA PHE A 91 24.63 7.06 -26.25
C PHE A 91 25.16 6.78 -24.84
N TYR A 92 24.89 5.60 -24.29
CA TYR A 92 25.33 5.20 -22.96
C TYR A 92 26.50 4.20 -23.04
N ARG A 93 27.15 3.98 -21.90
CA ARG A 93 28.26 2.98 -21.81
C ARG A 93 27.80 1.56 -22.11
N ALA A 94 26.56 1.24 -21.94
CA ALA A 94 25.94 -0.02 -22.32
C ALA A 94 24.99 0.21 -23.49
N ALA A 95 25.00 -0.67 -24.48
CA ALA A 95 24.13 -0.59 -25.65
C ALA A 95 22.66 -0.81 -25.33
N GLU A 96 22.40 -1.58 -24.27
CA GLU A 96 21.06 -1.89 -23.78
C GLU A 96 21.01 -1.72 -22.26
N LEU A 97 19.89 -1.24 -21.75
CA LEU A 97 19.57 -1.15 -20.33
C LEU A 97 18.39 -2.03 -20.01
N ALA A 98 18.50 -2.79 -18.94
CA ALA A 98 17.39 -3.57 -18.43
C ALA A 98 16.39 -2.63 -17.70
N ASN A 99 15.13 -2.69 -18.11
CA ASN A 99 14.03 -2.00 -17.46
C ASN A 99 13.12 -3.04 -16.82
N ILE A 100 13.34 -3.28 -15.53
CA ILE A 100 12.65 -4.34 -14.79
C ILE A 100 12.04 -3.73 -13.54
N TYR A 101 10.71 -3.78 -13.43
CA TYR A 101 10.01 -3.26 -12.27
C TYR A 101 8.61 -3.86 -12.14
N ASN A 102 8.08 -3.76 -10.94
CA ASN A 102 6.67 -4.00 -10.65
C ASN A 102 5.97 -2.67 -10.35
N GLU A 103 4.75 -2.54 -10.82
CA GLU A 103 3.93 -1.35 -10.67
C GLU A 103 2.60 -1.69 -10.01
N LEU A 104 2.20 -0.87 -9.06
CA LEU A 104 0.87 -0.89 -8.47
C LEU A 104 0.23 0.48 -8.70
N THR A 105 -0.92 0.49 -9.36
CA THR A 105 -1.71 1.70 -9.57
C THR A 105 -2.98 1.63 -8.74
N LEU A 106 -3.16 2.60 -7.86
CA LEU A 106 -4.36 2.78 -7.07
C LEU A 106 -5.12 4.00 -7.60
N GLN A 107 -6.38 3.80 -7.99
CA GLN A 107 -7.25 4.88 -8.41
C GLN A 107 -8.18 5.28 -7.27
N PHE A 108 -8.22 6.55 -6.98
CA PHE A 108 -9.14 7.15 -6.01
C PHE A 108 -10.24 7.92 -6.75
N LYS A 109 -11.40 8.01 -6.14
CA LYS A 109 -12.49 8.81 -6.68
C LYS A 109 -12.41 10.24 -6.17
#